data_d97d429b59189d5ef4e379284b0013dc
#
_entry.id   d97d429b59189d5ef4e379284b0013dc
#
_cell.length_a   1.000
_cell.length_b   1.000
_cell.length_c   1.000
_cell.angle_alpha   90.00
_cell.angle_beta   90.00
_cell.angle_gamma   90.00
#
_symmetry.space_group_name_H-M   'P 1'
#
loop_
_entity.id
_entity.type
_entity.pdbx_description
1 polymer ?
#
loop_
_entity_poly.entity_id
_entity_poly.type
_entity_poly.pdbx_seq_one_letter_code
_entity_poly.pdbx_strand_id
1 'polypeptide(L)'
;LLLMADLNRTATIEAAPESAIMWREALLMVYLLGIVFFFLRNVWSLTRMLRLIKGSTLVRQENGITLITHQKKIAPFSWMKFVVISEKDLKENGEEILTHEYAHIRKKHSIDLLIADICIFFQWFNPASWLLKQELQNIHEFEADESVIAQGIDAKKYQLLLIKKAVGTRLY
;
A
#
# COMPACT_ATOMS: atom_id res chain seq x y z
N LEU A 1 -66.78 -7.41 -15.76
CA LEU A 1 -65.99 -8.65 -16.02
C LEU A 1 -64.56 -8.33 -16.48
N LEU A 2 -64.38 -7.33 -17.39
CA LEU A 2 -63.05 -6.92 -17.91
C LEU A 2 -62.17 -6.29 -16.82
N LEU A 3 -62.73 -5.54 -15.87
CA LEU A 3 -61.97 -4.89 -14.76
C LEU A 3 -61.38 -5.89 -13.76
N MET A 4 -62.02 -7.06 -13.57
CA MET A 4 -61.50 -8.13 -12.71
C MET A 4 -60.39 -8.96 -13.36
N ALA A 5 -60.34 -9.01 -14.69
CA ALA A 5 -59.28 -9.66 -15.43
C ALA A 5 -57.97 -8.84 -15.40
N ASP A 6 -58.05 -7.51 -15.38
CA ASP A 6 -56.89 -6.63 -15.28
C ASP A 6 -56.28 -6.57 -13.85
N LEU A 7 -57.13 -6.66 -12.81
CA LEU A 7 -56.65 -6.74 -11.43
C LEU A 7 -55.90 -8.04 -11.13
N ASN A 8 -56.22 -9.11 -11.84
CA ASN A 8 -55.50 -10.38 -11.68
C ASN A 8 -54.17 -10.43 -12.44
N ARG A 9 -54.00 -9.54 -13.42
CA ARG A 9 -52.77 -9.43 -14.21
C ARG A 9 -51.65 -8.63 -13.52
N THR A 10 -52.01 -7.76 -12.58
CA THR A 10 -51.04 -6.94 -11.82
C THR A 10 -50.50 -7.62 -10.58
N ALA A 11 -51.01 -8.81 -10.23
CA ALA A 11 -50.60 -9.54 -9.01
C ALA A 11 -49.56 -10.65 -9.24
N THR A 12 -49.18 -10.93 -10.47
CA THR A 12 -47.99 -11.78 -10.71
C THR A 12 -46.74 -10.89 -10.68
N ILE A 13 -46.34 -10.50 -9.49
CA ILE A 13 -44.92 -10.21 -9.24
C ILE A 13 -44.24 -11.56 -9.48
N GLU A 14 -43.65 -11.67 -10.66
CA GLU A 14 -42.87 -12.84 -11.08
C GLU A 14 -41.76 -13.01 -10.04
N ALA A 15 -41.98 -13.92 -9.07
CA ALA A 15 -40.98 -14.25 -8.09
C ALA A 15 -39.74 -14.73 -8.87
N ALA A 16 -38.63 -14.05 -8.69
CA ALA A 16 -37.38 -14.44 -9.33
C ALA A 16 -37.15 -15.94 -9.07
N PRO A 17 -36.74 -16.73 -10.08
CA PRO A 17 -36.57 -18.16 -9.92
C PRO A 17 -35.61 -18.44 -8.75
N GLU A 18 -35.92 -19.39 -7.90
CA GLU A 18 -35.12 -19.72 -6.70
C GLU A 18 -33.63 -19.91 -6.99
N SER A 19 -33.30 -20.43 -8.18
CA SER A 19 -31.91 -20.53 -8.66
C SER A 19 -31.21 -19.16 -8.79
N ALA A 20 -31.89 -18.12 -9.24
CA ALA A 20 -31.31 -16.78 -9.37
C ALA A 20 -31.03 -16.14 -8.00
N ILE A 21 -31.86 -16.45 -6.99
CA ILE A 21 -31.65 -16.00 -5.62
C ILE A 21 -30.41 -16.69 -5.03
N MET A 22 -30.26 -18.00 -5.23
CA MET A 22 -29.10 -18.77 -4.76
C MET A 22 -27.77 -18.28 -5.36
N TRP A 23 -27.72 -17.97 -6.67
CA TRP A 23 -26.50 -17.43 -7.29
C TRP A 23 -26.14 -16.05 -6.78
N ARG A 24 -27.11 -15.20 -6.55
CA ARG A 24 -26.89 -13.87 -5.97
C ARG A 24 -26.27 -13.95 -4.57
N GLU A 25 -26.80 -14.82 -3.72
CA GLU A 25 -26.30 -15.04 -2.37
C GLU A 25 -24.88 -15.63 -2.39
N ALA A 26 -24.63 -16.60 -3.27
CA ALA A 26 -23.30 -17.18 -3.44
C ALA A 26 -22.26 -16.14 -3.88
N LEU A 27 -22.60 -15.29 -4.84
CA LEU A 27 -21.71 -14.19 -5.29
C LEU A 27 -21.44 -13.18 -4.17
N LEU A 28 -22.47 -12.82 -3.40
CA LEU A 28 -22.34 -11.94 -2.25
C LEU A 28 -21.42 -12.54 -1.19
N MET A 29 -21.58 -13.84 -0.89
CA MET A 29 -20.70 -14.54 0.05
C MET A 29 -19.24 -14.55 -0.42
N VAL A 30 -18.98 -14.86 -1.69
CA VAL A 30 -17.63 -14.83 -2.27
C VAL A 30 -17.03 -13.42 -2.16
N TYR A 31 -17.80 -12.39 -2.47
CA TYR A 31 -17.37 -10.99 -2.34
C TYR A 31 -17.01 -10.64 -0.90
N LEU A 32 -17.86 -10.97 0.06
CA LEU A 32 -17.62 -10.69 1.48
C LEU A 32 -16.43 -11.47 2.03
N LEU A 33 -16.26 -12.74 1.64
CA LEU A 33 -15.09 -13.54 2.02
C LEU A 33 -13.80 -12.91 1.46
N GLY A 34 -13.81 -12.41 0.23
CA GLY A 34 -12.69 -11.66 -0.34
C GLY A 34 -12.35 -10.42 0.47
N ILE A 35 -13.35 -9.63 0.85
CA ILE A 35 -13.17 -8.45 1.71
C ILE A 35 -12.50 -8.84 3.04
N VAL A 36 -13.03 -9.86 3.72
CA VAL A 36 -12.48 -10.34 5.01
C VAL A 36 -11.04 -10.81 4.84
N PHE A 37 -10.74 -11.58 3.79
CA PHE A 37 -9.40 -12.06 3.51
C PHE A 37 -8.39 -10.91 3.32
N PHE A 38 -8.72 -9.92 2.48
CA PHE A 38 -7.83 -8.79 2.23
C PHE A 38 -7.70 -7.88 3.46
N PHE A 39 -8.76 -7.73 4.24
CA PHE A 39 -8.71 -7.02 5.51
C PHE A 39 -7.73 -7.67 6.49
N LEU A 40 -7.86 -8.97 6.73
CA LEU A 40 -6.97 -9.71 7.63
C LEU A 40 -5.52 -9.66 7.15
N ARG A 41 -5.29 -9.79 5.85
CA ARG A 41 -3.97 -9.64 5.24
C ARG A 41 -3.35 -8.26 5.52
N ASN A 42 -4.13 -7.18 5.36
CA ASN A 42 -3.66 -5.82 5.62
C ASN A 42 -3.37 -5.58 7.10
N VAL A 43 -4.25 -6.05 7.99
CA VAL A 43 -4.03 -5.99 9.44
C VAL A 43 -2.75 -6.74 9.83
N TRP A 44 -2.54 -7.92 9.27
CA TRP A 44 -1.33 -8.71 9.52
C TRP A 44 -0.06 -8.00 9.02
N SER A 45 -0.09 -7.42 7.82
CA SER A 45 1.01 -6.62 7.26
C SER A 45 1.34 -5.42 8.15
N LEU A 46 0.32 -4.67 8.57
CA LEU A 46 0.47 -3.53 9.45
C LEU A 46 1.04 -3.92 10.82
N THR A 47 0.54 -4.99 11.42
CA THR A 47 1.05 -5.49 12.72
C THR A 47 2.50 -5.96 12.62
N ARG A 48 2.89 -6.58 11.51
CA ARG A 48 4.28 -6.98 11.24
C ARG A 48 5.20 -5.75 11.15
N MET A 49 4.78 -4.72 10.41
CA MET A 49 5.51 -3.46 10.29
C MET A 49 5.64 -2.75 11.66
N LEU A 50 4.55 -2.64 12.43
CA LEU A 50 4.58 -2.02 13.76
C LEU A 50 5.48 -2.78 14.74
N ARG A 51 5.57 -4.12 14.64
CA ARG A 51 6.52 -4.91 15.43
C ARG A 51 7.97 -4.61 15.06
N LEU A 52 8.28 -4.42 13.78
CA LEU A 52 9.62 -4.01 13.34
C LEU A 52 9.99 -2.64 13.93
N ILE A 53 9.08 -1.68 13.89
CA ILE A 53 9.30 -0.35 14.46
C ILE A 53 9.54 -0.43 15.99
N LYS A 54 8.73 -1.21 16.72
CA LYS A 54 8.86 -1.36 18.18
C LYS A 54 10.12 -2.12 18.61
N GLY A 55 10.63 -3.02 17.79
CA GLY A 55 11.83 -3.81 18.06
C GLY A 55 13.14 -3.13 17.69
N SER A 56 13.12 -1.86 17.31
CA SER A 56 14.26 -1.11 16.80
C SER A 56 14.68 0.00 17.75
N THR A 57 15.93 0.48 17.62
CA THR A 57 16.48 1.51 18.49
C THR A 57 16.16 2.90 17.94
N LEU A 58 15.53 3.74 18.74
CA LEU A 58 15.27 5.14 18.38
C LEU A 58 16.58 5.93 18.41
N VAL A 59 16.95 6.57 17.30
CA VAL A 59 18.20 7.32 17.17
C VAL A 59 17.97 8.82 17.29
N ARG A 60 16.97 9.34 16.59
CA ARG A 60 16.74 10.79 16.52
C ARG A 60 15.27 11.10 16.26
N GLN A 61 14.81 12.16 16.89
CA GLN A 61 13.53 12.77 16.56
C GLN A 61 13.79 14.23 16.16
N GLU A 62 13.45 14.58 14.93
CA GLU A 62 13.64 15.93 14.40
C GLU A 62 12.46 16.32 13.51
N ASN A 63 11.95 17.53 13.66
CA ASN A 63 10.84 18.07 12.85
C ASN A 63 9.61 17.16 12.79
N GLY A 64 9.32 16.41 13.86
CA GLY A 64 8.19 15.49 13.93
C GLY A 64 8.41 14.16 13.20
N ILE A 65 9.61 13.93 12.63
CA ILE A 65 10.02 12.65 12.02
C ILE A 65 10.86 11.88 13.03
N THR A 66 10.58 10.60 13.14
CA THR A 66 11.29 9.68 14.04
C THR A 66 12.17 8.76 13.23
N LEU A 67 13.48 8.92 13.36
CA LEU A 67 14.47 8.06 12.75
C LEU A 67 14.77 6.87 13.66
N ILE A 68 14.66 5.68 13.12
CA ILE A 68 14.82 4.42 13.82
C ILE A 68 15.86 3.58 13.11
N THR A 69 16.86 3.08 13.86
CA THR A 69 17.86 2.17 13.31
C THR A 69 17.62 0.73 13.73
N HIS A 70 18.00 -0.17 12.84
CA HIS A 70 17.94 -1.61 13.06
C HIS A 70 19.30 -2.25 12.79
N GLN A 71 19.74 -3.16 13.70
CA GLN A 71 21.03 -3.86 13.56
C GLN A 71 21.02 -4.86 12.39
N LYS A 72 19.87 -5.45 12.08
CA LYS A 72 19.75 -6.38 10.96
C LYS A 72 19.73 -5.60 9.64
N LYS A 73 20.25 -6.22 8.58
CA LYS A 73 20.16 -5.70 7.23
C LYS A 73 18.70 -5.76 6.77
N ILE A 74 18.06 -4.61 6.75
CA ILE A 74 16.68 -4.41 6.25
C ILE A 74 16.72 -3.35 5.16
N ALA A 75 15.85 -3.45 4.17
CA ALA A 75 15.66 -2.38 3.21
C ALA A 75 15.13 -1.13 3.95
N PRO A 76 15.70 0.06 3.70
CA PRO A 76 15.14 1.29 4.23
C PRO A 76 13.69 1.47 3.80
N PHE A 77 12.88 2.02 4.67
CA PHE A 77 11.51 2.40 4.34
C PHE A 77 11.02 3.52 5.26
N SER A 78 10.06 4.27 4.77
CA SER A 78 9.35 5.29 5.54
C SER A 78 7.86 5.01 5.61
N TRP A 79 7.26 5.31 6.75
CA TRP A 79 5.82 5.22 6.95
C TRP A 79 5.33 6.29 7.91
N MET A 80 4.37 7.10 7.45
CA MET A 80 3.80 8.24 8.18
C MET A 80 4.88 9.20 8.71
N LYS A 81 5.36 9.00 9.95
CA LYS A 81 6.37 9.81 10.63
C LYS A 81 7.66 9.05 10.94
N PHE A 82 7.70 7.78 10.57
CA PHE A 82 8.81 6.91 10.90
C PHE A 82 9.67 6.65 9.67
N VAL A 83 10.98 6.75 9.84
CA VAL A 83 11.98 6.23 8.89
C VAL A 83 12.73 5.13 9.56
N VAL A 84 12.79 3.97 8.93
CA VAL A 84 13.53 2.81 9.42
C VAL A 84 14.67 2.51 8.46
N ILE A 85 15.90 2.44 8.99
CA ILE A 85 17.11 2.22 8.19
C ILE A 85 18.04 1.27 8.95
N SER A 86 18.86 0.49 8.23
CA SER A 86 19.89 -0.32 8.86
C SER A 86 21.05 0.57 9.33
N GLU A 87 21.73 0.21 10.44
CA GLU A 87 22.91 0.93 10.92
C GLU A 87 24.01 0.99 9.86
N LYS A 88 24.14 -0.03 9.05
CA LYS A 88 25.12 -0.09 7.96
C LYS A 88 24.79 0.93 6.88
N ASP A 89 23.55 0.96 6.39
CA ASP A 89 23.13 1.89 5.34
C ASP A 89 23.21 3.34 5.81
N LEU A 90 22.89 3.58 7.08
CA LEU A 90 23.01 4.90 7.69
C LEU A 90 24.47 5.42 7.70
N LYS A 91 25.45 4.53 7.94
CA LYS A 91 26.88 4.88 7.96
C LYS A 91 27.47 5.03 6.55
N GLU A 92 27.03 4.21 5.59
CA GLU A 92 27.61 4.16 4.25
C GLU A 92 26.99 5.20 3.30
N ASN A 93 25.67 5.36 3.31
CA ASN A 93 24.93 6.20 2.37
C ASN A 93 23.72 6.87 3.05
N GLY A 94 23.89 7.33 4.30
CA GLY A 94 22.80 7.82 5.13
C GLY A 94 22.15 9.08 4.56
N GLU A 95 22.93 10.00 3.99
CA GLU A 95 22.42 11.27 3.47
C GLU A 95 21.47 11.04 2.28
N GLU A 96 21.90 10.26 1.30
CA GLU A 96 21.12 9.95 0.11
C GLU A 96 19.82 9.20 0.45
N ILE A 97 19.95 8.18 1.30
CA ILE A 97 18.81 7.35 1.71
C ILE A 97 17.81 8.14 2.55
N LEU A 98 18.29 8.92 3.52
CA LEU A 98 17.40 9.72 4.37
C LEU A 98 16.68 10.81 3.58
N THR A 99 17.37 11.44 2.61
CA THR A 99 16.76 12.43 1.74
C THR A 99 15.58 11.84 0.95
N HIS A 100 15.78 10.65 0.40
CA HIS A 100 14.74 9.89 -0.31
C HIS A 100 13.56 9.54 0.62
N GLU A 101 13.82 8.94 1.77
CA GLU A 101 12.77 8.55 2.73
C GLU A 101 12.02 9.77 3.30
N TYR A 102 12.70 10.89 3.53
CA TYR A 102 12.06 12.14 3.96
C TYR A 102 11.17 12.75 2.88
N ALA A 103 11.49 12.54 1.61
CA ALA A 103 10.62 12.96 0.50
C ALA A 103 9.27 12.23 0.57
N HIS A 104 9.26 10.90 0.79
CA HIS A 104 8.04 10.13 0.98
C HIS A 104 7.19 10.67 2.12
N ILE A 105 7.79 11.03 3.24
CA ILE A 105 7.07 11.57 4.41
C ILE A 105 6.51 12.96 4.10
N ARG A 106 7.32 13.86 3.53
CA ARG A 106 6.92 15.23 3.20
C ARG A 106 5.77 15.27 2.20
N LYS A 107 5.83 14.43 1.19
CA LYS A 107 4.80 14.32 0.15
C LYS A 107 3.61 13.46 0.58
N LYS A 108 3.64 12.88 1.79
CA LYS A 108 2.58 12.07 2.39
C LYS A 108 2.21 10.80 1.58
N HIS A 109 3.16 10.21 0.86
CA HIS A 109 2.97 9.04 0.02
C HIS A 109 2.31 7.86 0.77
N SER A 110 2.56 7.74 2.09
CA SER A 110 1.90 6.73 2.93
C SER A 110 0.38 6.89 2.98
N ILE A 111 -0.14 8.12 2.89
CA ILE A 111 -1.59 8.39 2.89
C ILE A 111 -2.20 7.96 1.55
N ASP A 112 -1.54 8.30 0.45
CA ASP A 112 -2.01 7.94 -0.89
C ASP A 112 -2.07 6.42 -1.06
N LEU A 113 -1.03 5.70 -0.58
CA LEU A 113 -1.02 4.24 -0.60
C LEU A 113 -2.09 3.64 0.32
N LEU A 114 -2.38 4.27 1.46
CA LEU A 114 -3.47 3.83 2.33
C LEU A 114 -4.83 3.97 1.65
N ILE A 115 -5.06 5.08 0.93
CA ILE A 115 -6.29 5.29 0.14
C ILE A 115 -6.40 4.24 -0.98
N ALA A 116 -5.28 3.98 -1.69
CA ALA A 116 -5.24 2.94 -2.72
C ALA A 116 -5.54 1.55 -2.13
N ASP A 117 -5.02 1.24 -0.94
CA ASP A 117 -5.32 -0.03 -0.25
C ASP A 117 -6.78 -0.15 0.15
N ILE A 118 -7.43 0.95 0.56
CA ILE A 118 -8.87 0.98 0.84
C ILE A 118 -9.67 0.73 -0.46
N CYS A 119 -9.28 1.33 -1.58
CA CYS A 119 -9.91 1.06 -2.87
C CYS A 119 -9.78 -0.42 -3.27
N ILE A 120 -8.60 -1.00 -3.14
CA ILE A 120 -8.35 -2.43 -3.42
C ILE A 120 -9.16 -3.32 -2.48
N PHE A 121 -9.32 -2.94 -1.24
CA PHE A 121 -10.10 -3.68 -0.26
C PHE A 121 -11.55 -3.91 -0.73
N PHE A 122 -12.19 -2.89 -1.31
CA PHE A 122 -13.54 -3.02 -1.88
C PHE A 122 -13.56 -3.59 -3.29
N GLN A 123 -12.51 -3.38 -4.06
CA GLN A 123 -12.40 -3.79 -5.46
C GLN A 123 -11.33 -4.87 -5.66
N TRP A 124 -11.18 -5.78 -4.71
CA TRP A 124 -10.14 -6.80 -4.71
C TRP A 124 -10.13 -7.67 -5.97
N PHE A 125 -11.28 -7.88 -6.59
CA PHE A 125 -11.48 -8.62 -7.83
C PHE A 125 -11.15 -7.81 -9.10
N ASN A 126 -10.96 -6.50 -8.99
CA ASN A 126 -10.70 -5.62 -10.12
C ASN A 126 -9.18 -5.45 -10.34
N PRO A 127 -8.61 -5.97 -11.44
CA PRO A 127 -7.17 -5.85 -11.70
C PRO A 127 -6.72 -4.40 -11.91
N ALA A 128 -7.60 -3.50 -12.38
CA ALA A 128 -7.27 -2.09 -12.57
C ALA A 128 -6.90 -1.39 -11.27
N SER A 129 -7.52 -1.77 -10.14
CA SER A 129 -7.20 -1.21 -8.83
C SER A 129 -5.76 -1.57 -8.39
N TRP A 130 -5.29 -2.75 -8.73
CA TRP A 130 -3.93 -3.21 -8.45
C TRP A 130 -2.91 -2.50 -9.33
N LEU A 131 -3.21 -2.34 -10.61
CA LEU A 131 -2.37 -1.59 -11.56
C LEU A 131 -2.28 -0.12 -11.14
N LEU A 132 -3.40 0.50 -10.77
CA LEU A 132 -3.41 1.88 -10.26
C LEU A 132 -2.48 2.04 -9.05
N LYS A 133 -2.53 1.12 -8.08
CA LYS A 133 -1.62 1.16 -6.92
C LYS A 133 -0.16 1.03 -7.34
N GLN A 134 0.14 0.14 -8.28
CA GLN A 134 1.49 -0.05 -8.79
C GLN A 134 2.02 1.21 -9.48
N GLU A 135 1.22 1.85 -10.34
CA GLU A 135 1.59 3.10 -11.00
C GLU A 135 1.76 4.25 -9.99
N LEU A 136 0.90 4.32 -8.99
CA LEU A 136 1.04 5.28 -7.89
C LEU A 136 2.37 5.09 -7.15
N GLN A 137 2.75 3.86 -6.86
CA GLN A 137 4.06 3.56 -6.25
C GLN A 137 5.22 4.00 -7.14
N ASN A 138 5.16 3.72 -8.45
CA ASN A 138 6.17 4.15 -9.41
C ASN A 138 6.33 5.69 -9.43
N ILE A 139 5.21 6.42 -9.42
CA ILE A 139 5.22 7.89 -9.36
C ILE A 139 5.87 8.37 -8.06
N HIS A 140 5.54 7.78 -6.92
CA HIS A 140 6.12 8.12 -5.64
C HIS A 140 7.64 7.90 -5.61
N GLU A 141 8.14 6.82 -6.23
CA GLU A 141 9.58 6.58 -6.34
C GLU A 141 10.26 7.65 -7.22
N PHE A 142 9.68 8.00 -8.38
CA PHE A 142 10.21 9.08 -9.21
C PHE A 142 10.26 10.42 -8.48
N GLU A 143 9.22 10.75 -7.74
CA GLU A 143 9.16 11.99 -6.96
C GLU A 143 10.18 12.03 -5.81
N ALA A 144 10.42 10.87 -5.16
CA ALA A 144 11.43 10.76 -4.12
C ALA A 144 12.84 10.88 -4.70
N ASP A 145 13.12 10.22 -5.83
CA ASP A 145 14.40 10.29 -6.55
C ASP A 145 14.67 11.70 -7.05
N GLU A 146 13.69 12.39 -7.63
CA GLU A 146 13.80 13.79 -8.03
C GLU A 146 14.17 14.70 -6.85
N SER A 147 13.57 14.44 -5.67
CA SER A 147 13.84 15.19 -4.46
C SER A 147 15.29 15.05 -3.98
N VAL A 148 15.91 13.88 -4.18
CA VAL A 148 17.33 13.65 -3.88
C VAL A 148 18.22 14.48 -4.79
N ILE A 149 17.94 14.46 -6.08
CA ILE A 149 18.74 15.23 -7.08
C ILE A 149 18.56 16.72 -6.89
N ALA A 150 17.32 17.18 -6.61
CA ALA A 150 17.02 18.59 -6.39
C ALA A 150 17.72 19.19 -5.15
N GLN A 151 18.11 18.36 -4.17
CA GLN A 151 18.90 18.79 -3.00
C GLN A 151 20.41 18.87 -3.28
N GLY A 152 20.84 18.63 -4.52
CA GLY A 152 22.24 18.77 -4.95
C GLY A 152 23.11 17.54 -4.73
N ILE A 153 22.50 16.40 -4.41
CA ILE A 153 23.22 15.12 -4.30
C ILE A 153 23.67 14.69 -5.69
N ASP A 154 24.92 14.23 -5.82
CA ASP A 154 25.49 13.79 -7.09
C ASP A 154 24.64 12.65 -7.70
N ALA A 155 24.03 12.96 -8.85
CA ALA A 155 23.17 12.03 -9.57
C ALA A 155 23.87 10.71 -9.93
N LYS A 156 25.18 10.74 -10.30
CA LYS A 156 25.94 9.54 -10.64
C LYS A 156 26.15 8.65 -9.41
N LYS A 157 26.51 9.26 -8.27
CA LYS A 157 26.67 8.55 -6.99
C LYS A 157 25.35 7.90 -6.57
N TYR A 158 24.25 8.64 -6.69
CA TYR A 158 22.92 8.16 -6.35
C TYR A 158 22.46 7.01 -7.26
N GLN A 159 22.66 7.12 -8.58
CA GLN A 159 22.35 6.04 -9.53
C GLN A 159 23.13 4.76 -9.22
N LEU A 160 24.43 4.88 -8.90
CA LEU A 160 25.24 3.74 -8.48
C LEU A 160 24.70 3.08 -7.20
N LEU A 161 24.19 3.86 -6.25
CA LEU A 161 23.56 3.35 -5.05
C LEU A 161 22.28 2.54 -5.36
N LEU A 162 21.42 3.07 -6.25
CA LEU A 162 20.20 2.38 -6.71
C LEU A 162 20.53 1.04 -7.40
N ILE A 163 21.54 1.05 -8.29
CA ILE A 163 22.00 -0.18 -8.96
C ILE A 163 22.52 -1.19 -7.94
N LYS A 164 23.35 -0.79 -6.98
CA LYS A 164 23.84 -1.69 -5.92
C LYS A 164 22.70 -2.27 -5.09
N LYS A 165 21.68 -1.49 -4.75
CA LYS A 165 20.49 -1.97 -4.06
C LYS A 165 19.73 -2.99 -4.91
N ALA A 166 19.48 -2.69 -6.19
CA ALA A 166 18.76 -3.57 -7.11
C ALA A 166 19.48 -4.91 -7.34
N VAL A 167 20.81 -4.89 -7.49
CA VAL A 167 21.63 -6.10 -7.64
C VAL A 167 21.71 -6.86 -6.30
N GLY A 168 21.93 -6.18 -5.19
CA GLY A 168 22.01 -6.79 -3.86
C GLY A 168 20.72 -7.48 -3.41
N THR A 169 19.55 -7.00 -3.86
CA THR A 169 18.26 -7.67 -3.58
C THR A 169 18.00 -8.90 -4.44
N ARG A 170 18.68 -9.04 -5.59
CA ARG A 170 18.55 -10.23 -6.46
C ARG A 170 19.50 -11.37 -6.10
N LEU A 171 20.50 -11.14 -5.23
CA LEU A 171 21.50 -12.12 -4.84
C LEU A 171 21.18 -12.83 -3.50
N TYR A 172 20.02 -12.60 -2.95
CA TYR A 172 19.47 -13.23 -1.76
C TYR A 172 18.00 -13.60 -2.04
#